data_dca6b1938a0e78578064a7aeb2dff2a6
#
_entry.id   dca6b1938a0e78578064a7aeb2dff2a6
#
_cell.length_a   1.000
_cell.length_b   1.000
_cell.length_c   1.000
_cell.angle_alpha   90.00
_cell.angle_beta   90.00
_cell.angle_gamma   90.00
#
_symmetry.space_group_name_H-M   'P 1'
#
loop_
_entity.id
_entity.type
_entity.pdbx_description
1 polymer ?
#
loop_
_entity_poly.entity_id
_entity_poly.type
_entity_poly.pdbx_seq_one_letter_code
_entity_poly.pdbx_strand_id
1 'polypeptide(L)'
;MQIESDAISYIYEKFEGTTWYIQKICNELYAMAEQNHPCGIKDVDVAINYAIEEKDDTYQDLLARLSAKQKALLIALAHAGKNAKPTSGEFIKKYHLSSASAVQRCLSALQEKDIITNHNGSYYIYDYFLYYWLTKN
;
A
#
# COMPACT_ATOMS: atom_id res chain seq x y z
N MET A 1 7.71 3.04 26.89
CA MET A 1 7.73 2.01 25.83
C MET A 1 9.15 1.84 25.32
N GLN A 2 9.57 0.62 25.13
CA GLN A 2 10.84 0.29 24.47
C GLN A 2 10.58 -0.39 23.15
N ILE A 3 11.35 -0.04 22.13
CA ILE A 3 11.29 -0.65 20.80
C ILE A 3 12.67 -1.18 20.45
N GLU A 4 12.73 -2.44 20.01
CA GLU A 4 13.99 -3.03 19.56
C GLU A 4 14.50 -2.31 18.30
N SER A 5 15.83 -2.22 18.15
CA SER A 5 16.43 -1.48 17.03
C SER A 5 16.06 -2.05 15.66
N ASP A 6 15.94 -3.36 15.54
CA ASP A 6 15.51 -4.02 14.31
C ASP A 6 14.05 -3.74 14.01
N ALA A 7 13.21 -3.57 15.03
CA ALA A 7 11.81 -3.18 14.85
C ALA A 7 11.71 -1.75 14.32
N ILE A 8 12.53 -0.84 14.80
CA ILE A 8 12.58 0.55 14.30
C ILE A 8 12.97 0.56 12.82
N SER A 9 14.02 -0.18 12.47
CA SER A 9 14.45 -0.31 11.06
C SER A 9 13.35 -0.90 10.19
N TYR A 10 12.64 -1.88 10.69
CA TYR A 10 11.54 -2.53 9.98
C TYR A 10 10.40 -1.56 9.67
N ILE A 11 9.99 -0.74 10.65
CA ILE A 11 8.98 0.30 10.44
C ILE A 11 9.43 1.28 9.35
N TYR A 12 10.69 1.73 9.46
CA TYR A 12 11.26 2.69 8.53
C TYR A 12 11.24 2.15 7.09
N GLU A 13 11.64 0.90 6.90
CA GLU A 13 11.64 0.25 5.59
C GLU A 13 10.23 0.06 5.03
N LYS A 14 9.29 -0.34 5.87
CA LYS A 14 7.90 -0.60 5.46
C LYS A 14 7.23 0.64 4.87
N PHE A 15 7.56 1.81 5.37
CA PHE A 15 6.93 3.08 4.97
C PHE A 15 7.93 4.05 4.36
N GLU A 16 9.13 3.54 4.03
CA GLU A 16 10.17 4.30 3.33
C GLU A 16 10.51 5.64 3.97
N GLY A 17 10.56 5.66 5.29
CA GLY A 17 10.88 6.85 6.04
C GLY A 17 9.78 7.89 6.10
N THR A 18 8.56 7.58 5.63
CA THR A 18 7.44 8.54 5.64
C THR A 18 6.94 8.75 7.07
N THR A 19 7.19 9.92 7.62
CA THR A 19 7.00 10.25 9.03
C THR A 19 5.59 9.96 9.53
N TRP A 20 4.57 10.33 8.74
CA TRP A 20 3.18 10.16 9.17
C TRP A 20 2.85 8.69 9.50
N TYR A 21 3.25 7.78 8.62
CA TYR A 21 3.00 6.34 8.81
C TYR A 21 3.79 5.79 9.98
N ILE A 22 5.06 6.18 10.07
CA ILE A 22 5.94 5.75 11.17
C ILE A 22 5.35 6.18 12.50
N GLN A 23 4.91 7.43 12.59
CA GLN A 23 4.29 7.97 13.81
C GLN A 23 2.99 7.23 14.15
N LYS A 24 2.16 6.95 13.14
CA LYS A 24 0.91 6.21 13.33
C LYS A 24 1.18 4.83 13.92
N ILE A 25 2.15 4.11 13.40
CA ILE A 25 2.50 2.77 13.89
C ILE A 25 3.13 2.85 15.29
N CYS A 26 3.97 3.82 15.54
CA CYS A 26 4.53 4.02 16.88
C CYS A 26 3.43 4.31 17.92
N ASN A 27 2.41 5.08 17.54
CA ASN A 27 1.28 5.34 18.42
C ASN A 27 0.49 4.06 18.71
N GLU A 28 0.28 3.21 17.70
CA GLU A 28 -0.38 1.92 17.88
C GLU A 28 0.45 1.00 18.82
N LEU A 29 1.76 0.98 18.62
CA LEU A 29 2.65 0.20 19.49
C LEU A 29 2.59 0.70 20.93
N TYR A 30 2.58 2.01 21.13
CA TYR A 30 2.47 2.60 22.45
C TYR A 30 1.18 2.15 23.15
N ALA A 31 0.07 2.14 22.44
CA ALA A 31 -1.22 1.71 22.97
C ALA A 31 -1.25 0.22 23.32
N MET A 32 -0.48 -0.60 22.61
CA MET A 32 -0.38 -2.06 22.82
C MET A 32 0.69 -2.46 23.81
N ALA A 33 1.62 -1.55 24.16
CA ALA A 33 2.83 -1.88 24.89
C ALA A 33 2.53 -2.37 26.31
N GLU A 34 3.18 -3.45 26.69
CA GLU A 34 3.19 -3.96 28.06
C GLU A 34 4.46 -3.48 28.77
N GLN A 35 4.36 -3.26 30.08
CA GLN A 35 5.53 -2.87 30.88
C GLN A 35 6.59 -3.97 30.86
N ASN A 36 7.85 -3.56 30.67
CA ASN A 36 9.02 -4.44 30.67
C ASN A 36 9.08 -5.42 29.49
N HIS A 37 8.30 -5.17 28.44
CA HIS A 37 8.33 -5.99 27.23
C HIS A 37 8.65 -5.12 26.04
N PRO A 38 9.88 -5.17 25.49
CA PRO A 38 10.22 -4.37 24.31
C PRO A 38 9.43 -4.85 23.10
N CYS A 39 8.99 -3.90 22.28
CA CYS A 39 8.29 -4.19 21.04
C CYS A 39 9.27 -4.67 19.97
N GLY A 40 9.01 -5.85 19.44
CA GLY A 40 9.78 -6.45 18.35
C GLY A 40 9.04 -6.36 17.03
N ILE A 41 9.61 -6.99 15.99
CA ILE A 41 9.05 -7.01 14.63
C ILE A 41 7.64 -7.59 14.61
N LYS A 42 7.37 -8.63 15.40
CA LYS A 42 6.04 -9.23 15.48
C LYS A 42 4.99 -8.25 15.98
N ASP A 43 5.35 -7.43 16.94
CA ASP A 43 4.46 -6.40 17.47
C ASP A 43 4.19 -5.33 16.41
N VAL A 44 5.20 -4.98 15.63
CA VAL A 44 5.04 -4.05 14.50
C VAL A 44 4.05 -4.59 13.49
N ASP A 45 4.17 -5.86 13.12
CA ASP A 45 3.23 -6.49 12.17
C ASP A 45 1.79 -6.47 12.70
N VAL A 46 1.59 -6.74 13.97
CA VAL A 46 0.27 -6.66 14.60
C VAL A 46 -0.26 -5.22 14.52
N ALA A 47 0.56 -4.24 14.83
CA ALA A 47 0.17 -2.83 14.78
C ALA A 47 -0.18 -2.39 13.35
N ILE A 48 0.60 -2.79 12.36
CA ILE A 48 0.34 -2.49 10.95
C ILE A 48 -0.98 -3.11 10.51
N ASN A 49 -1.20 -4.38 10.83
CA ASN A 49 -2.43 -5.08 10.48
C ASN A 49 -3.64 -4.42 11.11
N TYR A 50 -3.53 -4.02 12.36
CA TYR A 50 -4.61 -3.31 13.06
C TYR A 50 -4.94 -1.99 12.37
N ALA A 51 -3.92 -1.20 12.03
CA ALA A 51 -4.11 0.09 11.35
C ALA A 51 -4.75 -0.08 9.97
N ILE A 52 -4.40 -1.15 9.24
CA ILE A 52 -4.98 -1.46 7.93
C ILE A 52 -6.45 -1.89 8.09
N GLU A 53 -6.74 -2.76 9.05
CA GLU A 53 -8.10 -3.26 9.29
C GLU A 53 -9.07 -2.15 9.68
N GLU A 54 -8.60 -1.13 10.40
CA GLU A 54 -9.42 0.04 10.72
C GLU A 54 -9.95 0.74 9.48
N LYS A 55 -9.26 0.61 8.35
CA LYS A 55 -9.60 1.26 7.09
C LYS A 55 -10.31 0.34 6.10
N ASP A 56 -10.64 -0.88 6.50
CA ASP A 56 -11.23 -1.86 5.59
C ASP A 56 -12.48 -1.33 4.90
N ASP A 57 -13.41 -0.79 5.64
CA ASP A 57 -14.66 -0.24 5.08
C ASP A 57 -14.37 0.90 4.09
N THR A 58 -13.45 1.78 4.43
CA THR A 58 -13.04 2.90 3.57
C THR A 58 -12.49 2.39 2.24
N TYR A 59 -11.64 1.37 2.29
CA TYR A 59 -11.01 0.81 1.09
C TYR A 59 -11.99 -0.02 0.27
N GLN A 60 -12.91 -0.73 0.90
CA GLN A 60 -13.99 -1.42 0.19
C GLN A 60 -14.86 -0.43 -0.59
N ASP A 61 -15.21 0.68 0.04
CA ASP A 61 -15.98 1.76 -0.62
C ASP A 61 -15.21 2.36 -1.79
N LEU A 62 -13.90 2.57 -1.62
CA LEU A 62 -13.05 3.08 -2.68
C LEU A 62 -13.07 2.15 -3.90
N LEU A 63 -12.89 0.84 -3.68
CA LEU A 63 -12.93 -0.14 -4.77
C LEU A 63 -14.30 -0.20 -5.44
N ALA A 64 -15.37 -0.07 -4.66
CA ALA A 64 -16.73 -0.11 -5.19
C ALA A 64 -17.02 1.03 -6.18
N ARG A 65 -16.28 2.13 -6.08
CA ARG A 65 -16.43 3.29 -6.97
C ARG A 65 -15.60 3.17 -8.25
N LEU A 66 -14.75 2.16 -8.35
CA LEU A 66 -13.91 1.95 -9.52
C LEU A 66 -14.59 1.02 -10.51
N SER A 67 -14.32 1.22 -11.80
CA SER A 67 -14.74 0.25 -12.83
C SER A 67 -13.96 -1.06 -12.64
N ALA A 68 -14.46 -2.14 -13.24
CA ALA A 68 -13.77 -3.44 -13.18
C ALA A 68 -12.33 -3.35 -13.71
N LYS A 69 -12.11 -2.60 -14.79
CA LYS A 69 -10.78 -2.42 -15.38
C LYS A 69 -9.86 -1.60 -14.48
N GLN A 70 -10.38 -0.54 -13.87
CA GLN A 70 -9.62 0.29 -12.93
C GLN A 70 -9.22 -0.51 -11.70
N LYS A 71 -10.14 -1.29 -11.15
CA LYS A 71 -9.89 -2.16 -10.00
C LYS A 71 -8.81 -3.18 -10.32
N ALA A 72 -8.92 -3.86 -11.47
CA ALA A 72 -7.94 -4.86 -11.89
C ALA A 72 -6.54 -4.25 -12.03
N LEU A 73 -6.45 -3.06 -12.60
CA LEU A 73 -5.17 -2.36 -12.74
C LEU A 73 -4.59 -1.97 -11.38
N LEU A 74 -5.42 -1.46 -10.47
CA LEU A 74 -4.96 -1.07 -9.14
C LEU A 74 -4.39 -2.26 -8.37
N ILE A 75 -5.08 -3.39 -8.41
CA ILE A 75 -4.61 -4.62 -7.78
C ILE A 75 -3.31 -5.10 -8.41
N ALA A 76 -3.20 -5.04 -9.74
CA ALA A 76 -1.98 -5.40 -10.45
C ALA A 76 -0.80 -4.52 -10.06
N LEU A 77 -1.02 -3.22 -9.92
CA LEU A 77 0.02 -2.29 -9.48
C LEU A 77 0.49 -2.60 -8.06
N ALA A 78 -0.43 -2.96 -7.17
CA ALA A 78 -0.08 -3.33 -5.80
C ALA A 78 0.82 -4.58 -5.78
N HIS A 79 0.50 -5.59 -6.55
CA HIS A 79 1.29 -6.82 -6.61
C HIS A 79 2.62 -6.66 -7.34
N ALA A 80 2.69 -5.75 -8.33
CA ALA A 80 3.92 -5.51 -9.09
C ALA A 80 4.95 -4.67 -8.32
N GLY A 81 4.50 -3.83 -7.41
CA GLY A 81 5.39 -2.97 -6.64
C GLY A 81 5.86 -1.74 -7.42
N LYS A 82 6.93 -1.12 -6.92
CA LYS A 82 7.37 0.22 -7.38
C LYS A 82 7.89 0.33 -8.79
N ASN A 83 8.43 -0.73 -9.33
CA ASN A 83 9.05 -0.69 -10.66
C ASN A 83 8.10 -1.13 -11.76
N ALA A 84 6.79 -1.03 -11.50
CA ALA A 84 5.77 -1.43 -12.45
C ALA A 84 5.77 -0.53 -13.68
N LYS A 85 5.75 -1.15 -14.85
CA LYS A 85 5.57 -0.49 -16.14
C LYS A 85 4.25 -0.96 -16.74
N PRO A 86 3.13 -0.37 -16.32
CA PRO A 86 1.81 -0.96 -16.59
C PRO A 86 1.37 -0.91 -18.05
N THR A 87 2.00 -0.09 -18.89
CA THR A 87 1.70 -0.04 -20.32
C THR A 87 2.57 -0.98 -21.15
N SER A 88 3.53 -1.69 -20.53
CA SER A 88 4.35 -2.66 -21.25
C SER A 88 3.53 -3.90 -21.60
N GLY A 89 3.87 -4.53 -22.73
CA GLY A 89 3.21 -5.77 -23.16
C GLY A 89 3.37 -6.89 -22.14
N GLU A 90 4.53 -6.95 -21.50
CA GLU A 90 4.83 -7.94 -20.46
C GLU A 90 3.90 -7.82 -19.26
N PHE A 91 3.70 -6.59 -18.76
CA PHE A 91 2.81 -6.32 -17.63
C PHE A 91 1.36 -6.64 -18.00
N ILE A 92 0.91 -6.18 -19.15
CA ILE A 92 -0.45 -6.40 -19.63
C ILE A 92 -0.76 -7.90 -19.74
N LYS A 93 0.18 -8.67 -20.27
CA LYS A 93 0.05 -10.12 -20.39
C LYS A 93 0.02 -10.80 -19.03
N LYS A 94 0.95 -10.42 -18.15
CA LYS A 94 1.08 -11.04 -16.81
C LYS A 94 -0.18 -10.88 -15.98
N TYR A 95 -0.82 -9.72 -16.05
CA TYR A 95 -2.00 -9.42 -15.22
C TYR A 95 -3.31 -9.48 -15.99
N HIS A 96 -3.28 -10.02 -17.21
CA HIS A 96 -4.47 -10.25 -18.06
C HIS A 96 -5.28 -8.97 -18.30
N LEU A 97 -4.58 -7.88 -18.56
CA LEU A 97 -5.19 -6.58 -18.86
C LEU A 97 -5.54 -6.51 -20.36
N SER A 98 -6.43 -5.58 -20.76
CA SER A 98 -6.98 -5.57 -22.11
C SER A 98 -6.00 -5.05 -23.16
N SER A 99 -5.54 -3.80 -23.04
CA SER A 99 -4.64 -3.18 -24.02
C SER A 99 -3.86 -2.04 -23.37
N ALA A 100 -2.77 -1.62 -24.01
CA ALA A 100 -1.97 -0.49 -23.53
C ALA A 100 -2.80 0.79 -23.46
N SER A 101 -3.65 1.06 -24.46
CA SER A 101 -4.48 2.27 -24.46
C SER A 101 -5.55 2.25 -23.38
N ALA A 102 -6.17 1.09 -23.12
CA ALA A 102 -7.14 0.95 -22.04
C ALA A 102 -6.46 1.11 -20.69
N VAL A 103 -5.27 0.54 -20.52
CA VAL A 103 -4.46 0.69 -19.28
C VAL A 103 -4.12 2.17 -19.07
N GLN A 104 -3.71 2.87 -20.12
CA GLN A 104 -3.35 4.29 -20.01
C GLN A 104 -4.54 5.14 -19.55
N ARG A 105 -5.75 4.85 -20.07
CA ARG A 105 -6.96 5.55 -19.62
C ARG A 105 -7.28 5.28 -18.16
N CYS A 106 -7.11 4.04 -17.72
CA CYS A 106 -7.31 3.67 -16.31
C CYS A 106 -6.25 4.33 -15.41
N LEU A 107 -4.99 4.40 -15.85
CA LEU A 107 -3.93 5.10 -15.11
C LEU A 107 -4.29 6.56 -14.91
N SER A 108 -4.73 7.23 -15.97
CA SER A 108 -5.13 8.64 -15.90
C SER A 108 -6.27 8.84 -14.91
N ALA A 109 -7.28 7.97 -14.95
CA ALA A 109 -8.42 8.05 -14.04
C ALA A 109 -8.01 7.85 -12.58
N LEU A 110 -7.16 6.87 -12.31
CA LEU A 110 -6.68 6.59 -10.95
C LEU A 110 -5.79 7.73 -10.44
N GLN A 111 -5.00 8.33 -11.33
CA GLN A 111 -4.13 9.46 -10.99
C GLN A 111 -4.96 10.71 -10.67
N GLU A 112 -6.02 10.98 -11.43
CA GLU A 112 -6.94 12.10 -11.16
C GLU A 112 -7.62 11.96 -9.81
N LYS A 113 -7.86 10.74 -9.35
CA LYS A 113 -8.46 10.46 -8.05
C LYS A 113 -7.43 10.45 -6.91
N ASP A 114 -6.18 10.77 -7.20
CA ASP A 114 -5.06 10.75 -6.25
C ASP A 114 -4.82 9.38 -5.58
N ILE A 115 -5.22 8.31 -6.24
CA ILE A 115 -5.00 6.94 -5.75
C ILE A 115 -3.59 6.47 -6.08
N ILE A 116 -3.11 6.82 -7.27
CA ILE A 116 -1.76 6.50 -7.72
C ILE A 116 -0.99 7.77 -8.06
N THR A 117 0.32 7.67 -8.04
CA THR A 117 1.20 8.77 -8.45
C THR A 117 2.19 8.26 -9.49
N ASN A 118 2.61 9.18 -10.37
CA ASN A 118 3.60 8.91 -11.41
C ASN A 118 4.89 9.63 -11.05
N HIS A 119 5.98 8.87 -10.99
CA HIS A 119 7.31 9.43 -10.76
C HIS A 119 8.26 8.89 -11.84
N ASN A 120 8.63 9.74 -12.80
CA ASN A 120 9.53 9.38 -13.91
C ASN A 120 9.07 8.14 -14.69
N GLY A 121 7.76 8.02 -14.94
CA GLY A 121 7.19 6.91 -15.70
C GLY A 121 6.88 5.66 -14.89
N SER A 122 7.25 5.64 -13.62
CA SER A 122 6.87 4.57 -12.70
C SER A 122 5.61 4.98 -11.93
N TYR A 123 4.67 4.05 -11.84
CA TYR A 123 3.40 4.29 -11.14
C TYR A 123 3.36 3.48 -9.86
N TYR A 124 2.94 4.11 -8.77
CA TYR A 124 2.78 3.42 -7.48
C TYR A 124 1.63 4.02 -6.70
N ILE A 125 1.11 3.23 -5.76
CA ILE A 125 -0.04 3.60 -4.94
C ILE A 125 0.42 4.62 -3.90
N TYR A 126 -0.30 5.74 -3.83
CA TYR A 126 0.06 6.85 -2.97
C TYR A 126 -0.04 6.50 -1.48
N ASP A 127 -1.10 5.80 -1.08
CA ASP A 127 -1.36 5.43 0.31
C ASP A 127 -0.72 4.09 0.65
N TYR A 128 0.23 4.06 1.56
CA TYR A 128 0.94 2.84 1.97
C TYR A 128 -0.01 1.82 2.61
N PHE A 129 -0.99 2.25 3.40
CA PHE A 129 -1.94 1.33 3.99
C PHE A 129 -2.84 0.70 2.93
N LEU A 130 -3.25 1.45 1.94
CA LEU A 130 -3.99 0.92 0.79
C LEU A 130 -3.15 -0.10 0.03
N TYR A 131 -1.89 0.22 -0.21
CA TYR A 131 -0.95 -0.71 -0.87
C TYR A 131 -0.90 -2.04 -0.13
N TYR A 132 -0.68 -2.02 1.18
CA TYR A 132 -0.62 -3.25 1.98
C TYR A 132 -1.96 -3.97 2.06
N TRP A 133 -3.05 -3.23 2.14
CA TRP A 133 -4.40 -3.80 2.15
C TRP A 133 -4.69 -4.55 0.84
N LEU A 134 -4.31 -3.98 -0.31
CA LEU A 134 -4.49 -4.60 -1.63
C LEU A 134 -3.64 -5.85 -1.80
N THR A 135 -2.45 -5.89 -1.24
CA THR A 135 -1.56 -7.06 -1.36
C THR A 135 -2.04 -8.24 -0.53
N LYS A 136 -2.88 -8.03 0.47
CA LYS A 136 -3.46 -9.10 1.28
C LYS A 136 -4.68 -9.76 0.63
N ASN A 137 -5.30 -9.07 -0.29
CA ASN A 137 -6.54 -9.52 -0.93
C ASN A 137 -6.29 -10.00 -2.40
#